data_be9d734707f52d6a21c8edce78ce125e
#
_entry.id   be9d734707f52d6a21c8edce78ce125e
#
_cell.length_a   1.000
_cell.length_b   1.000
_cell.length_c   1.000
_cell.angle_alpha   90.00
_cell.angle_beta   90.00
_cell.angle_gamma   90.00
#
_symmetry.space_group_name_H-M   'P 1'
#
loop_
_entity.id
_entity.type
_entity.pdbx_description
1 polymer ?
#
loop_
_entity_poly.entity_id
_entity_poly.type
_entity_poly.pdbx_seq_one_letter_code
_entity_poly.pdbx_strand_id
1 'polypeptide(L)'
;MYNKLSRELAVCGLKAVMAAAERRPDDINRFFLREDRLDIFRDLCGQLAKRKRMYKICGDEELLRVCKDQHHQGVAAMLSEPDVEPLTRSDLELWAEGAKTGVVLHSVGNDMNLGAVVRAAAFFGVHFVVISELDTDARMSTAAYRVAEGGMEYVVVRSVKKTESFLREASQRLFVIGTDTRARLRIGDLPSMMKGESGVALVLGNEE
;
A
#
# COMPACT_ATOMS: atom_id res chain seq x y z
N MET A 1 7.23 9.33 10.65
CA MET A 1 7.98 9.14 11.90
C MET A 1 7.39 8.00 12.67
N TYR A 2 8.17 7.00 12.94
CA TYR A 2 7.83 5.88 13.77
C TYR A 2 7.83 6.35 15.23
N ASN A 3 6.67 6.37 15.87
CA ASN A 3 6.61 6.55 17.31
C ASN A 3 6.72 5.16 17.97
N LYS A 4 7.94 4.75 18.34
CA LYS A 4 8.22 3.44 18.94
C LYS A 4 7.39 3.13 20.19
N LEU A 5 6.84 4.15 20.84
CA LEU A 5 6.06 4.00 22.07
C LEU A 5 4.57 3.74 21.80
N SER A 6 4.03 4.19 20.65
CA SER A 6 2.60 4.07 20.35
C SER A 6 2.30 3.18 19.14
N ARG A 7 3.31 2.66 18.43
CA ARG A 7 3.17 1.94 17.15
C ARG A 7 2.24 2.66 16.18
N GLU A 8 2.44 3.96 16.01
CA GLU A 8 1.64 4.78 15.11
C GLU A 8 2.42 5.21 13.88
N LEU A 9 1.77 5.18 12.75
CA LEU A 9 2.24 5.67 11.47
C LEU A 9 1.56 7.00 11.13
N ALA A 10 2.31 8.00 10.70
CA ALA A 10 1.76 9.22 10.15
C ALA A 10 1.39 9.01 8.68
N VAL A 11 0.11 9.12 8.35
CA VAL A 11 -0.39 9.18 6.98
C VAL A 11 -0.68 10.63 6.64
N CYS A 12 -0.05 11.15 5.59
CA CYS A 12 -0.12 12.55 5.17
C CYS A 12 -0.56 12.66 3.71
N GLY A 13 -1.15 13.81 3.39
CA GLY A 13 -1.67 14.11 2.06
C GLY A 13 -3.17 13.85 1.94
N LEU A 14 -3.84 14.75 1.23
CA LEU A 14 -5.29 14.83 1.21
C LEU A 14 -5.93 13.50 0.79
N LYS A 15 -5.51 12.93 -0.33
CA LYS A 15 -6.08 11.69 -0.87
C LYS A 15 -5.82 10.47 0.03
N ALA A 16 -4.60 10.37 0.59
CA ALA A 16 -4.24 9.27 1.47
C ALA A 16 -5.08 9.29 2.76
N VAL A 17 -5.24 10.47 3.36
CA VAL A 17 -6.04 10.63 4.57
C VAL A 17 -7.54 10.45 4.30
N MET A 18 -8.05 10.93 3.15
CA MET A 18 -9.44 10.71 2.75
C MET A 18 -9.74 9.20 2.60
N ALA A 19 -8.88 8.47 1.90
CA ALA A 19 -9.05 7.02 1.73
C ALA A 19 -9.02 6.28 3.08
N ALA A 20 -8.08 6.61 3.96
CA ALA A 20 -8.02 6.03 5.30
C ALA A 20 -9.26 6.37 6.15
N ALA A 21 -9.75 7.61 6.06
CA ALA A 21 -10.97 8.04 6.77
C ALA A 21 -12.22 7.30 6.28
N GLU A 22 -12.29 6.97 5.00
CA GLU A 22 -13.40 6.22 4.41
C GLU A 22 -13.33 4.72 4.74
N ARG A 23 -12.14 4.11 4.61
CA ARG A 23 -12.00 2.64 4.65
C ARG A 23 -11.75 2.09 6.05
N ARG A 24 -11.03 2.84 6.89
CA ARG A 24 -10.70 2.41 8.26
C ARG A 24 -10.65 3.57 9.26
N PRO A 25 -11.78 4.30 9.43
CA PRO A 25 -11.82 5.43 10.36
C PRO A 25 -11.51 5.01 11.81
N ASP A 26 -11.71 3.73 12.13
CA ASP A 26 -11.46 3.17 13.45
C ASP A 26 -9.98 3.04 13.79
N ASP A 27 -9.09 3.02 12.81
CA ASP A 27 -7.65 2.94 13.01
C ASP A 27 -7.03 4.33 13.24
N ILE A 28 -7.77 5.42 12.98
CA ILE A 28 -7.28 6.78 13.17
C ILE A 28 -7.30 7.11 14.67
N ASN A 29 -6.14 7.19 15.29
CA ASN A 29 -5.98 7.50 16.70
C ASN A 29 -5.95 9.00 16.99
N ARG A 30 -5.28 9.77 16.10
CA ARG A 30 -5.15 11.23 16.19
C ARG A 30 -5.22 11.84 14.81
N PHE A 31 -5.85 12.99 14.71
CA PHE A 31 -6.02 13.67 13.43
C PHE A 31 -5.63 15.14 13.54
N PHE A 32 -4.87 15.63 12.56
CA PHE A 32 -4.39 17.00 12.46
C PHE A 32 -4.81 17.58 11.12
N LEU A 33 -5.39 18.78 11.14
CA LEU A 33 -5.85 19.42 9.92
C LEU A 33 -5.74 20.92 9.99
N ARG A 34 -5.58 21.56 8.83
CA ARG A 34 -5.75 23.00 8.70
C ARG A 34 -7.23 23.36 8.71
N GLU A 35 -7.52 24.60 9.06
CA GLU A 35 -8.89 25.14 9.11
C GLU A 35 -9.61 25.00 7.76
N ASP A 36 -8.92 25.29 6.64
CA ASP A 36 -9.45 25.16 5.28
C ASP A 36 -9.79 23.74 4.83
N ARG A 37 -9.47 22.74 5.65
CA ARG A 37 -9.79 21.33 5.44
C ARG A 37 -10.96 20.82 6.30
N LEU A 38 -11.44 21.64 7.22
CA LEU A 38 -12.46 21.23 8.19
C LEU A 38 -13.75 20.74 7.52
N ASP A 39 -14.20 21.40 6.47
CA ASP A 39 -15.43 21.00 5.78
C ASP A 39 -15.35 19.63 5.13
N ILE A 40 -14.17 19.26 4.59
CA ILE A 40 -13.93 17.96 3.96
C ILE A 40 -13.97 16.83 5.00
N PHE A 41 -13.46 17.10 6.21
CA PHE A 41 -13.31 16.08 7.26
C PHE A 41 -14.28 16.25 8.44
N ARG A 42 -15.37 16.98 8.25
CA ARG A 42 -16.37 17.25 9.31
C ARG A 42 -16.90 15.97 9.95
N ASP A 43 -17.24 14.99 9.12
CA ASP A 43 -17.78 13.70 9.58
C ASP A 43 -16.74 12.91 10.37
N LEU A 44 -15.50 12.86 9.91
CA LEU A 44 -14.41 12.22 10.63
C LEU A 44 -14.17 12.89 11.98
N CYS A 45 -14.11 14.23 12.03
CA CYS A 45 -13.96 14.97 13.28
C CYS A 45 -15.09 14.64 14.26
N GLY A 46 -16.33 14.58 13.77
CA GLY A 46 -17.50 14.19 14.58
C GLY A 46 -17.40 12.76 15.12
N GLN A 47 -16.93 11.81 14.31
CA GLN A 47 -16.71 10.43 14.74
C GLN A 47 -15.59 10.33 15.78
N LEU A 48 -14.47 11.01 15.58
CA LEU A 48 -13.35 11.03 16.53
C LEU A 48 -13.78 11.63 17.88
N ALA A 49 -14.53 12.74 17.86
CA ALA A 49 -15.07 13.35 19.07
C ALA A 49 -15.98 12.40 19.86
N LYS A 50 -16.90 11.70 19.19
CA LYS A 50 -17.77 10.70 19.83
C LYS A 50 -16.99 9.55 20.47
N ARG A 51 -15.85 9.17 19.87
CA ARG A 51 -14.94 8.11 20.37
C ARG A 51 -13.90 8.62 21.38
N LYS A 52 -13.94 9.90 21.76
CA LYS A 52 -12.95 10.56 22.61
C LYS A 52 -11.52 10.46 22.07
N ARG A 53 -11.38 10.42 20.74
CA ARG A 53 -10.09 10.49 20.06
C ARG A 53 -9.74 11.92 19.72
N MET A 54 -8.47 12.23 19.66
CA MET A 54 -7.98 13.59 19.46
C MET A 54 -8.08 13.99 17.99
N TYR A 55 -8.69 15.15 17.70
CA TYR A 55 -8.40 15.89 16.49
C TYR A 55 -8.01 17.33 16.84
N LYS A 56 -7.19 17.95 16.00
CA LYS A 56 -6.64 19.27 16.26
C LYS A 56 -6.57 20.09 14.97
N ILE A 57 -7.14 21.29 15.00
CA ILE A 57 -6.92 22.30 13.97
C ILE A 57 -5.58 22.97 14.25
N CYS A 58 -4.69 23.00 13.25
CA CYS A 58 -3.33 23.49 13.41
C CYS A 58 -2.77 24.07 12.10
N GLY A 59 -1.65 24.79 12.21
CA GLY A 59 -0.94 25.33 11.05
C GLY A 59 0.06 24.36 10.44
N ASP A 60 0.67 24.79 9.32
CA ASP A 60 1.62 23.99 8.54
C ASP A 60 2.87 23.58 9.35
N GLU A 61 3.34 24.42 10.28
CA GLU A 61 4.48 24.05 11.14
C GLU A 61 4.25 22.81 12.00
N GLU A 62 3.04 22.67 12.54
CA GLU A 62 2.70 21.50 13.34
C GLU A 62 2.50 20.26 12.45
N LEU A 63 1.84 20.43 11.32
CA LEU A 63 1.70 19.37 10.32
C LEU A 63 3.06 18.88 9.85
N LEU A 64 4.00 19.77 9.55
CA LEU A 64 5.38 19.44 9.21
C LEU A 64 6.08 18.62 10.30
N ARG A 65 5.87 18.98 11.57
CA ARG A 65 6.44 18.21 12.70
C ARG A 65 5.85 16.81 12.80
N VAL A 66 4.56 16.66 12.55
CA VAL A 66 3.85 15.37 12.59
C VAL A 66 4.25 14.48 11.41
N CYS A 67 4.19 15.01 10.19
CA CYS A 67 4.47 14.29 8.95
C CYS A 67 5.95 14.11 8.68
N LYS A 68 6.79 15.06 9.14
CA LYS A 68 8.19 15.26 8.70
C LYS A 68 8.32 15.38 7.18
N ASP A 69 7.29 15.88 6.53
CA ASP A 69 7.20 16.11 5.09
C ASP A 69 6.42 17.39 4.81
N GLN A 70 6.89 18.19 3.87
CA GLN A 70 6.24 19.44 3.46
C GLN A 70 4.97 19.19 2.62
N HIS A 71 4.85 18.01 2.02
CA HIS A 71 3.74 17.66 1.12
C HIS A 71 2.50 17.11 1.86
N HIS A 72 2.25 17.59 3.09
CA HIS A 72 1.10 17.15 3.89
C HIS A 72 -0.27 17.64 3.39
N GLN A 73 -0.32 18.62 2.47
CA GLN A 73 -1.55 19.15 1.87
C GLN A 73 -2.63 19.59 2.89
N GLY A 74 -2.18 20.01 4.08
CA GLY A 74 -3.03 20.51 5.15
C GLY A 74 -3.67 19.44 6.04
N VAL A 75 -3.26 18.16 5.94
CA VAL A 75 -3.83 17.08 6.76
C VAL A 75 -2.81 16.01 7.10
N ALA A 76 -2.97 15.43 8.30
CA ALA A 76 -2.22 14.27 8.77
C ALA A 76 -3.07 13.41 9.71
N ALA A 77 -3.08 12.11 9.52
CA ALA A 77 -3.69 11.14 10.40
C ALA A 77 -2.61 10.23 11.02
N MET A 78 -2.66 10.05 12.34
CA MET A 78 -1.86 9.04 13.02
C MET A 78 -2.71 7.77 13.12
N LEU A 79 -2.30 6.75 12.41
CA LEU A 79 -2.96 5.46 12.39
C LEU A 79 -2.16 4.43 13.18
N SER A 80 -2.83 3.41 13.68
CA SER A 80 -2.14 2.21 14.13
C SER A 80 -1.27 1.68 13.00
N GLU A 81 -0.03 1.31 13.31
CA GLU A 81 0.89 0.82 12.29
C GLU A 81 0.31 -0.45 11.63
N PRO A 82 0.21 -0.48 10.31
CA PRO A 82 -0.27 -1.67 9.63
C PRO A 82 0.78 -2.78 9.72
N ASP A 83 0.38 -3.92 10.24
CA ASP A 83 1.17 -5.14 10.12
C ASP A 83 1.01 -5.69 8.69
N VAL A 84 2.12 -5.95 8.00
CA VAL A 84 2.08 -6.67 6.72
C VAL A 84 2.01 -8.15 7.03
N GLU A 85 0.81 -8.70 6.95
CA GLU A 85 0.58 -10.10 7.24
C GLU A 85 1.26 -11.02 6.19
N PRO A 86 1.75 -12.19 6.59
CA PRO A 86 2.23 -13.18 5.65
C PRO A 86 1.13 -13.61 4.66
N LEU A 87 1.51 -13.82 3.41
CA LEU A 87 0.61 -14.39 2.41
C LEU A 87 0.24 -15.82 2.81
N THR A 88 -1.06 -16.05 2.95
CA THR A 88 -1.58 -17.36 3.37
C THR A 88 -1.90 -18.26 2.17
N ARG A 89 -2.10 -19.55 2.44
CA ARG A 89 -2.59 -20.47 1.41
C ARG A 89 -3.96 -20.05 0.88
N SER A 90 -4.84 -19.57 1.74
CA SER A 90 -6.16 -19.05 1.34
C SER A 90 -6.06 -17.82 0.43
N ASP A 91 -5.09 -16.92 0.67
CA ASP A 91 -4.82 -15.80 -0.23
C ASP A 91 -4.40 -16.28 -1.61
N LEU A 92 -3.51 -17.31 -1.68
CA LEU A 92 -3.05 -17.87 -2.94
C LEU A 92 -4.18 -18.60 -3.71
N GLU A 93 -5.06 -19.29 -3.01
CA GLU A 93 -6.24 -19.94 -3.57
C GLU A 93 -7.22 -18.89 -4.11
N LEU A 94 -7.52 -17.86 -3.34
CA LEU A 94 -8.36 -16.72 -3.78
C LEU A 94 -7.76 -16.01 -5.01
N TRP A 95 -6.44 -15.88 -5.07
CA TRP A 95 -5.74 -15.28 -6.20
C TRP A 95 -5.87 -16.14 -7.46
N ALA A 96 -5.61 -17.45 -7.34
CA ALA A 96 -5.64 -18.37 -8.46
C ALA A 96 -7.07 -18.61 -9.00
N GLU A 97 -8.01 -18.98 -8.11
CA GLU A 97 -9.38 -19.34 -8.46
C GLU A 97 -10.23 -18.15 -8.87
N GLY A 98 -9.93 -16.97 -8.30
CA GLY A 98 -10.60 -15.72 -8.63
C GLY A 98 -10.07 -15.04 -9.89
N ALA A 99 -9.16 -15.66 -10.65
CA ALA A 99 -8.50 -15.10 -11.83
C ALA A 99 -7.96 -13.66 -11.59
N LYS A 100 -7.44 -13.42 -10.37
CA LYS A 100 -7.01 -12.09 -9.96
C LYS A 100 -5.60 -11.79 -10.45
N THR A 101 -5.28 -10.52 -10.55
CA THR A 101 -3.91 -10.06 -10.83
C THR A 101 -3.25 -9.61 -9.53
N GLY A 102 -1.99 -9.98 -9.34
CA GLY A 102 -1.14 -9.50 -8.28
C GLY A 102 0.24 -9.11 -8.78
N VAL A 103 0.92 -8.29 -8.02
CA VAL A 103 2.30 -7.86 -8.28
C VAL A 103 3.20 -8.39 -7.18
N VAL A 104 4.32 -8.97 -7.55
CA VAL A 104 5.36 -9.45 -6.64
C VAL A 104 6.58 -8.56 -6.80
N LEU A 105 7.01 -7.92 -5.71
CA LEU A 105 8.18 -7.05 -5.68
C LEU A 105 9.40 -7.85 -5.23
N HIS A 106 10.39 -7.95 -6.11
CA HIS A 106 11.66 -8.59 -5.84
C HIS A 106 12.77 -7.55 -5.75
N SER A 107 13.44 -7.47 -4.60
CA SER A 107 14.56 -6.53 -4.36
C SER A 107 14.22 -5.05 -4.59
N VAL A 108 12.95 -4.66 -4.42
CA VAL A 108 12.56 -3.25 -4.53
C VAL A 108 13.04 -2.50 -3.29
N GLY A 109 14.01 -1.60 -3.49
CA GLY A 109 14.86 -1.06 -2.43
C GLY A 109 14.28 0.12 -1.65
N ASN A 110 13.12 0.72 -2.02
CA ASN A 110 12.63 1.89 -1.29
C ASN A 110 11.11 2.00 -1.18
N ASP A 111 10.68 2.69 -0.13
CA ASP A 111 9.28 2.91 0.23
C ASP A 111 8.49 3.67 -0.84
N MET A 112 9.12 4.61 -1.54
CA MET A 112 8.44 5.40 -2.58
C MET A 112 8.11 4.53 -3.79
N ASN A 113 9.00 3.60 -4.17
CA ASN A 113 8.74 2.64 -5.24
C ASN A 113 7.57 1.72 -4.86
N LEU A 114 7.54 1.22 -3.61
CA LEU A 114 6.39 0.49 -3.10
C LEU A 114 5.10 1.31 -3.23
N GLY A 115 5.13 2.57 -2.77
CA GLY A 115 3.98 3.48 -2.88
C GLY A 115 3.51 3.69 -4.33
N ALA A 116 4.45 3.87 -5.27
CA ALA A 116 4.14 4.06 -6.69
C ALA A 116 3.51 2.80 -7.31
N VAL A 117 4.04 1.62 -6.98
CA VAL A 117 3.47 0.34 -7.44
C VAL A 117 2.07 0.13 -6.85
N VAL A 118 1.88 0.37 -5.55
CA VAL A 118 0.57 0.23 -4.90
C VAL A 118 -0.45 1.22 -5.49
N ARG A 119 -0.04 2.46 -5.80
CA ARG A 119 -0.91 3.43 -6.49
C ARG A 119 -1.36 2.92 -7.85
N ALA A 120 -0.43 2.42 -8.67
CA ALA A 120 -0.75 1.84 -9.98
C ALA A 120 -1.63 0.59 -9.82
N ALA A 121 -1.28 -0.29 -8.88
CA ALA A 121 -2.04 -1.50 -8.56
C ALA A 121 -3.50 -1.17 -8.21
N ALA A 122 -3.73 -0.19 -7.33
CA ALA A 122 -5.08 0.25 -6.97
C ALA A 122 -5.86 0.81 -8.17
N PHE A 123 -5.20 1.61 -9.02
CA PHE A 123 -5.83 2.20 -10.20
C PHE A 123 -6.27 1.13 -11.22
N PHE A 124 -5.45 0.10 -11.43
CA PHE A 124 -5.74 -0.98 -12.38
C PHE A 124 -6.51 -2.16 -11.78
N GLY A 125 -6.97 -2.06 -10.53
CA GLY A 125 -7.73 -3.14 -9.87
C GLY A 125 -6.90 -4.39 -9.56
N VAL A 126 -5.58 -4.25 -9.43
CA VAL A 126 -4.69 -5.31 -8.96
C VAL A 126 -5.03 -5.63 -7.51
N HIS A 127 -5.22 -6.91 -7.20
CA HIS A 127 -5.72 -7.31 -5.89
C HIS A 127 -4.62 -7.45 -4.84
N PHE A 128 -3.49 -8.05 -5.21
CA PHE A 128 -2.37 -8.31 -4.30
C PHE A 128 -1.11 -7.55 -4.70
N VAL A 129 -0.41 -7.01 -3.70
CA VAL A 129 1.01 -6.63 -3.80
C VAL A 129 1.77 -7.43 -2.76
N VAL A 130 2.74 -8.21 -3.21
CA VAL A 130 3.54 -9.10 -2.36
C VAL A 130 4.95 -8.54 -2.25
N ILE A 131 5.44 -8.40 -1.02
CA ILE A 131 6.81 -7.99 -0.70
C ILE A 131 7.55 -9.12 -0.02
N SER A 132 8.87 -9.18 -0.19
CA SER A 132 9.70 -10.17 0.50
C SER A 132 10.28 -9.58 1.78
N GLU A 133 10.29 -10.35 2.86
CA GLU A 133 10.89 -9.95 4.14
C GLU A 133 12.42 -9.92 4.08
N LEU A 134 13.03 -10.74 3.22
CA LEU A 134 14.48 -10.91 3.13
C LEU A 134 15.10 -10.25 1.89
N ASP A 135 14.30 -10.05 0.84
CA ASP A 135 14.81 -9.58 -0.46
C ASP A 135 14.42 -8.11 -0.73
N THR A 136 13.72 -7.43 0.20
CA THR A 136 13.34 -6.03 0.02
C THR A 136 13.47 -5.23 1.32
N ASP A 137 13.92 -3.98 1.20
CA ASP A 137 13.95 -3.01 2.29
C ASP A 137 12.72 -2.09 2.30
N ALA A 138 11.88 -2.16 1.26
CA ALA A 138 10.70 -1.32 1.16
C ALA A 138 9.65 -1.66 2.24
N ARG A 139 9.12 -0.60 2.86
CA ARG A 139 8.16 -0.70 3.98
C ARG A 139 6.94 0.17 3.75
N MET A 140 5.84 -0.18 4.38
CA MET A 140 4.62 0.63 4.42
C MET A 140 4.82 1.85 5.35
N SER A 141 5.69 2.76 4.94
CA SER A 141 6.05 3.97 5.67
C SER A 141 5.17 5.17 5.31
N THR A 142 5.34 6.28 6.03
CA THR A 142 4.72 7.58 5.69
C THR A 142 4.98 7.97 4.22
N ALA A 143 6.20 7.73 3.71
CA ALA A 143 6.56 8.02 2.33
C ALA A 143 5.79 7.13 1.33
N ALA A 144 5.67 5.83 1.63
CA ALA A 144 4.90 4.90 0.81
C ALA A 144 3.42 5.29 0.74
N TYR A 145 2.80 5.61 1.88
CA TYR A 145 1.40 6.06 1.94
C TYR A 145 1.17 7.36 1.15
N ARG A 146 2.07 8.32 1.27
CA ARG A 146 1.99 9.59 0.54
C ARG A 146 2.04 9.37 -0.96
N VAL A 147 2.99 8.58 -1.45
CA VAL A 147 3.16 8.30 -2.89
C VAL A 147 2.01 7.46 -3.43
N ALA A 148 1.47 6.54 -2.64
CA ALA A 148 0.32 5.71 -3.01
C ALA A 148 -0.99 6.51 -3.17
N GLU A 149 -1.06 7.76 -2.66
CA GLU A 149 -2.22 8.65 -2.79
C GLU A 149 -3.57 7.97 -2.45
N GLY A 150 -3.59 7.16 -1.41
CA GLY A 150 -4.76 6.40 -0.95
C GLY A 150 -4.83 4.97 -1.47
N GLY A 151 -4.01 4.57 -2.44
CA GLY A 151 -3.98 3.22 -2.98
C GLY A 151 -3.74 2.12 -1.94
N MET A 152 -3.06 2.44 -0.82
CA MET A 152 -2.84 1.51 0.29
C MET A 152 -4.13 0.96 0.91
N GLU A 153 -5.24 1.64 0.73
CA GLU A 153 -6.55 1.25 1.29
C GLU A 153 -7.35 0.32 0.36
N TYR A 154 -6.88 0.10 -0.86
CA TYR A 154 -7.59 -0.65 -1.90
C TYR A 154 -6.84 -1.89 -2.39
N VAL A 155 -5.61 -2.07 -1.96
CA VAL A 155 -4.74 -3.20 -2.35
C VAL A 155 -4.37 -4.01 -1.12
N VAL A 156 -4.44 -5.32 -1.23
CA VAL A 156 -4.01 -6.23 -0.17
C VAL A 156 -2.49 -6.40 -0.27
N VAL A 157 -1.75 -5.82 0.69
CA VAL A 157 -0.30 -6.02 0.80
C VAL A 157 -0.03 -7.22 1.67
N ARG A 158 0.79 -8.16 1.19
CA ARG A 158 1.21 -9.37 1.91
C ARG A 158 2.72 -9.52 1.90
N SER A 159 3.26 -10.24 2.88
CA SER A 159 4.67 -10.60 2.92
C SER A 159 4.90 -12.07 2.60
N VAL A 160 6.09 -12.35 2.05
CA VAL A 160 6.63 -13.70 1.90
C VAL A 160 8.07 -13.70 2.41
N LYS A 161 8.57 -14.81 2.92
CA LYS A 161 9.95 -14.88 3.42
C LYS A 161 10.97 -14.56 2.32
N LYS A 162 10.87 -15.30 1.21
CA LYS A 162 11.74 -15.14 0.03
C LYS A 162 10.91 -15.19 -1.23
N THR A 163 11.13 -14.25 -2.14
CA THR A 163 10.45 -14.19 -3.43
C THR A 163 10.64 -15.46 -4.24
N GLU A 164 11.86 -15.99 -4.35
CA GLU A 164 12.16 -17.17 -5.16
C GLU A 164 11.36 -18.41 -4.69
N SER A 165 11.34 -18.67 -3.38
CA SER A 165 10.60 -19.80 -2.83
C SER A 165 9.10 -19.69 -3.07
N PHE A 166 8.57 -18.48 -2.90
CA PHE A 166 7.17 -18.16 -3.18
C PHE A 166 6.84 -18.38 -4.66
N LEU A 167 7.63 -17.85 -5.58
CA LEU A 167 7.37 -17.95 -7.02
C LEU A 167 7.41 -19.41 -7.51
N ARG A 168 8.26 -20.25 -6.91
CA ARG A 168 8.32 -21.68 -7.21
C ARG A 168 7.02 -22.40 -6.83
N GLU A 169 6.41 -22.05 -5.71
CA GLU A 169 5.11 -22.55 -5.30
C GLU A 169 3.98 -21.95 -6.15
N ALA A 170 3.98 -20.64 -6.32
CA ALA A 170 2.96 -19.89 -7.04
C ALA A 170 2.84 -20.31 -8.50
N SER A 171 3.97 -20.63 -9.16
CA SER A 171 3.97 -21.07 -10.57
C SER A 171 3.20 -22.38 -10.84
N GLN A 172 2.85 -23.12 -9.80
CA GLN A 172 2.00 -24.30 -9.94
C GLN A 172 0.51 -23.97 -10.06
N ARG A 173 0.13 -22.72 -9.72
CA ARG A 173 -1.27 -22.28 -9.65
C ARG A 173 -1.55 -20.97 -10.40
N LEU A 174 -0.54 -20.13 -10.55
CA LEU A 174 -0.62 -18.82 -11.18
C LEU A 174 0.19 -18.77 -12.46
N PHE A 175 -0.25 -17.95 -13.40
CA PHE A 175 0.57 -17.57 -14.54
C PHE A 175 1.58 -16.49 -14.08
N VAL A 176 2.85 -16.89 -13.95
CA VAL A 176 3.91 -16.01 -13.45
C VAL A 176 4.62 -15.32 -14.61
N ILE A 177 4.69 -14.00 -14.57
CA ILE A 177 5.32 -13.14 -15.58
C ILE A 177 6.45 -12.36 -14.92
N GLY A 178 7.68 -12.60 -15.34
CA GLY A 178 8.84 -11.78 -14.96
C GLY A 178 9.05 -10.64 -15.94
N THR A 179 9.49 -9.48 -15.44
CA THR A 179 9.89 -8.34 -16.27
C THR A 179 11.41 -8.28 -16.36
N ASP A 180 11.94 -8.14 -17.59
CA ASP A 180 13.37 -7.96 -17.87
C ASP A 180 13.51 -7.08 -19.11
N THR A 181 14.41 -6.09 -19.07
CA THR A 181 14.69 -5.19 -20.19
C THR A 181 15.25 -5.91 -21.42
N ARG A 182 15.83 -7.10 -21.22
CA ARG A 182 16.38 -7.97 -22.29
C ARG A 182 15.40 -9.05 -22.75
N ALA A 183 14.15 -9.04 -22.22
CA ALA A 183 13.16 -10.02 -22.62
C ALA A 183 12.81 -9.94 -24.10
N ARG A 184 12.69 -11.10 -24.75
CA ARG A 184 12.29 -11.19 -26.17
C ARG A 184 10.78 -11.07 -26.35
N LEU A 185 10.01 -11.51 -25.35
CA LEU A 185 8.55 -11.43 -25.36
C LEU A 185 8.10 -10.02 -25.03
N ARG A 186 7.06 -9.56 -25.72
CA ARG A 186 6.43 -8.26 -25.46
C ARG A 186 5.14 -8.46 -24.67
N ILE A 187 4.73 -7.46 -23.93
CA ILE A 187 3.49 -7.49 -23.14
C ILE A 187 2.25 -7.82 -24.00
N GLY A 188 2.26 -7.41 -25.26
CA GLY A 188 1.19 -7.72 -26.22
C GLY A 188 1.08 -9.19 -26.61
N ASP A 189 2.13 -10.00 -26.39
CA ASP A 189 2.14 -11.45 -26.70
C ASP A 189 1.49 -12.27 -25.58
N LEU A 190 1.38 -11.69 -24.34
CA LEU A 190 0.91 -12.39 -23.15
C LEU A 190 -0.50 -12.98 -23.27
N PRO A 191 -1.50 -12.28 -23.85
CA PRO A 191 -2.86 -12.83 -23.96
C PRO A 191 -2.91 -14.17 -24.71
N SER A 192 -2.04 -14.36 -25.73
CA SER A 192 -1.98 -15.61 -26.51
C SER A 192 -1.34 -16.77 -25.73
N MET A 193 -0.56 -16.46 -24.69
CA MET A 193 0.16 -17.45 -23.86
C MET A 193 -0.64 -17.85 -22.63
N MET A 194 -1.57 -17.01 -22.18
CA MET A 194 -2.42 -17.29 -21.03
C MET A 194 -3.50 -18.31 -21.42
N LYS A 195 -3.39 -19.50 -20.85
CA LYS A 195 -4.38 -20.58 -21.03
C LYS A 195 -5.41 -20.52 -19.91
N GLY A 196 -6.64 -20.14 -20.26
CA GLY A 196 -7.75 -20.16 -19.32
C GLY A 196 -7.77 -18.97 -18.34
N GLU A 197 -8.67 -19.05 -17.38
CA GLU A 197 -8.90 -18.02 -16.34
C GLU A 197 -7.99 -18.27 -15.12
N SER A 198 -6.69 -18.22 -15.32
CA SER A 198 -5.73 -18.36 -14.20
C SER A 198 -5.41 -17.02 -13.57
N GLY A 199 -5.17 -16.98 -12.28
CA GLY A 199 -4.60 -15.81 -11.63
C GLY A 199 -3.22 -15.46 -12.20
N VAL A 200 -2.88 -14.18 -12.23
CA VAL A 200 -1.61 -13.67 -12.79
C VAL A 200 -0.75 -13.07 -11.70
N ALA A 201 0.52 -13.46 -11.66
CA ALA A 201 1.56 -12.85 -10.82
C ALA A 201 2.58 -12.13 -11.69
N LEU A 202 2.56 -10.78 -11.67
CA LEU A 202 3.55 -9.95 -12.34
C LEU A 202 4.73 -9.68 -11.38
N VAL A 203 5.91 -10.12 -11.74
CA VAL A 203 7.13 -9.93 -10.94
C VAL A 203 7.88 -8.69 -11.44
N LEU A 204 8.05 -7.72 -10.55
CA LEU A 204 8.86 -6.53 -10.78
C LEU A 204 10.15 -6.66 -9.96
N GLY A 205 11.28 -6.69 -10.65
CA GLY A 205 12.61 -6.74 -10.04
C GLY A 205 13.26 -5.37 -9.90
N ASN A 206 14.43 -5.33 -9.25
CA ASN A 206 15.33 -4.19 -9.27
C ASN A 206 16.05 -4.10 -10.62
N GLU A 207 16.44 -2.89 -11.02
CA GLU A 207 17.15 -2.63 -12.29
C GLU A 207 18.65 -2.92 -12.23
N GLU A 208 19.18 -3.35 -11.07
CA GLU A 208 20.61 -3.65 -10.87
C GLU A 208 20.98 -5.08 -11.28
#